data_647d1f581dae7b633d5ba10bc46efcaf
#
_entry.id   647d1f581dae7b633d5ba10bc46efcaf
#
_cell.length_a   1.000
_cell.length_b   1.000
_cell.length_c   1.000
_cell.angle_alpha   90.00
_cell.angle_beta   90.00
_cell.angle_gamma   90.00
#
_symmetry.space_group_name_H-M   'P 1'
#
loop_
_entity.id
_entity.type
_entity.pdbx_description
1 polymer ?
#
loop_
_entity_poly.entity_id
_entity_poly.type
_entity_poly.pdbx_seq_one_letter_code
_entity_poly.pdbx_strand_id
1 'polypeptide(L)'
;MGLFSLTQELAIDLGTANTIIISNGKIVVDEPSIVALNQHTGKVEAIGKKARQMHGKTHQNIKTIRPLKDGVIADFNAAEIMLRGLIKMVKNNGRLFSPSLKMVICIPSGSTNVEIRAVRDSAEHAGGREVYMIYEPMAAALGAGLDVEAPEGNMVVDIGGGTTEIACISLGGIVCSESINVAGDVFTEDIQTYIRQQHNMRIGERTAEDIKIAVGAALSELDEEPEDFEVTGPNILTSLPSVLSISYNEMAYALEKSLVKIDAAIMKVLEMVPPELYADIARNGIYLAGGGALLKGLDRRLSEKTNIPFHIADDPLRAVARGTGIALKNINRFSFLMR
;
A
#
# COMPACT_ATOMS: atom_id res chain seq x y z
N MET A 1 -12.37 -9.94 39.84
CA MET A 1 -10.95 -9.59 39.59
C MET A 1 -10.44 -10.60 38.57
N GLY A 2 -10.51 -10.25 37.28
CA GLY A 2 -10.05 -11.13 36.21
C GLY A 2 -8.54 -11.18 36.19
N LEU A 3 -7.98 -12.38 36.26
CA LEU A 3 -6.58 -12.63 35.96
C LEU A 3 -6.27 -12.02 34.59
N PHE A 4 -5.22 -11.23 34.52
CA PHE A 4 -4.71 -10.53 33.37
C PHE A 4 -4.81 -11.40 32.10
N SER A 5 -5.72 -11.10 31.21
CA SER A 5 -5.69 -11.61 29.87
C SER A 5 -4.44 -11.03 29.20
N LEU A 6 -3.40 -11.84 29.07
CA LEU A 6 -2.16 -11.52 28.37
C LEU A 6 -2.38 -11.58 26.85
N THR A 7 -3.46 -10.98 26.37
CA THR A 7 -3.75 -10.88 24.93
C THR A 7 -3.26 -9.52 24.45
N GLN A 8 -2.42 -9.53 23.44
CA GLN A 8 -1.98 -8.33 22.72
C GLN A 8 -2.72 -8.26 21.40
N GLU A 9 -3.34 -7.11 21.13
CA GLU A 9 -4.11 -6.86 19.92
C GLU A 9 -3.26 -6.09 18.91
N LEU A 10 -3.21 -6.59 17.66
CA LEU A 10 -2.44 -6.01 16.56
C LEU A 10 -3.34 -5.85 15.33
N ALA A 11 -3.39 -4.65 14.78
CA ALA A 11 -3.90 -4.39 13.44
C ALA A 11 -2.70 -4.27 12.50
N ILE A 12 -2.70 -5.05 11.42
CA ILE A 12 -1.56 -5.17 10.51
C ILE A 12 -2.02 -4.83 9.10
N ASP A 13 -1.45 -3.78 8.57
CA ASP A 13 -1.49 -3.48 7.15
C ASP A 13 -0.24 -4.11 6.52
N LEU A 14 -0.44 -5.23 5.81
CA LEU A 14 0.63 -6.02 5.21
C LEU A 14 0.78 -5.63 3.72
N GLY A 15 1.18 -4.39 3.48
CA GLY A 15 1.28 -3.85 2.12
C GLY A 15 2.52 -4.27 1.35
N THR A 16 2.44 -4.23 0.02
CA THR A 16 3.55 -4.56 -0.90
C THR A 16 4.78 -3.68 -0.68
N ALA A 17 4.60 -2.39 -0.45
CA ALA A 17 5.71 -1.44 -0.24
C ALA A 17 6.10 -1.31 1.24
N ASN A 18 5.13 -1.18 2.13
CA ASN A 18 5.32 -0.97 3.56
C ASN A 18 4.38 -1.85 4.36
N THR A 19 4.83 -2.27 5.55
CA THR A 19 4.01 -2.94 6.55
C THR A 19 3.85 -2.02 7.77
N ILE A 20 2.60 -1.76 8.16
CA ILE A 20 2.26 -0.92 9.31
C ILE A 20 1.58 -1.80 10.36
N ILE A 21 2.02 -1.68 11.62
CA ILE A 21 1.38 -2.36 12.75
C ILE A 21 0.89 -1.33 13.76
N ILE A 22 -0.39 -1.44 14.10
CA ILE A 22 -1.04 -0.65 15.14
C ILE A 22 -1.28 -1.53 16.36
N SER A 23 -0.91 -1.07 17.53
CA SER A 23 -1.23 -1.68 18.82
C SER A 23 -1.70 -0.61 19.81
N ASN A 24 -2.78 -0.88 20.54
CA ASN A 24 -3.39 0.07 21.47
C ASN A 24 -3.71 1.44 20.81
N GLY A 25 -4.12 1.44 19.55
CA GLY A 25 -4.48 2.65 18.79
C GLY A 25 -3.31 3.52 18.36
N LYS A 26 -2.08 3.03 18.49
CA LYS A 26 -0.86 3.74 18.06
C LYS A 26 -0.09 2.93 17.04
N ILE A 27 0.49 3.59 16.06
CA ILE A 27 1.43 2.97 15.12
C ILE A 27 2.69 2.60 15.92
N VAL A 28 3.03 1.33 15.95
CA VAL A 28 4.19 0.78 16.66
C VAL A 28 5.25 0.23 15.71
N VAL A 29 4.87 -0.04 14.46
CA VAL A 29 5.77 -0.40 13.36
C VAL A 29 5.30 0.34 12.11
N ASP A 30 6.24 0.93 11.38
CA ASP A 30 6.06 1.55 10.06
C ASP A 30 7.37 1.31 9.29
N GLU A 31 7.41 0.18 8.59
CA GLU A 31 8.63 -0.37 7.99
C GLU A 31 8.40 -0.84 6.55
N PRO A 32 9.37 -0.65 5.65
CA PRO A 32 9.33 -1.24 4.32
C PRO A 32 9.18 -2.76 4.35
N SER A 33 8.38 -3.31 3.44
CA SER A 33 8.13 -4.76 3.29
C SER A 33 9.29 -5.44 2.57
N ILE A 34 10.46 -5.52 3.23
CA ILE A 34 11.68 -6.08 2.67
C ILE A 34 12.53 -6.77 3.75
N VAL A 35 13.18 -7.86 3.37
CA VAL A 35 14.13 -8.60 4.20
C VAL A 35 15.47 -8.75 3.48
N ALA A 36 16.56 -8.77 4.24
CA ALA A 36 17.89 -9.12 3.76
C ALA A 36 18.33 -10.43 4.40
N LEU A 37 18.66 -11.42 3.58
CA LEU A 37 19.05 -12.76 3.99
C LEU A 37 20.46 -13.07 3.51
N ASN A 38 21.23 -13.78 4.33
CA ASN A 38 22.46 -14.42 3.91
C ASN A 38 22.13 -15.63 3.03
N GLN A 39 22.60 -15.65 1.80
CA GLN A 39 22.24 -16.69 0.81
C GLN A 39 22.77 -18.08 1.16
N HIS A 40 23.87 -18.17 1.90
CA HIS A 40 24.48 -19.44 2.27
C HIS A 40 23.90 -20.04 3.54
N THR A 41 23.58 -19.19 4.52
CA THR A 41 23.14 -19.66 5.84
C THR A 41 21.63 -19.52 6.06
N GLY A 42 20.92 -18.80 5.19
CA GLY A 42 19.51 -18.42 5.39
C GLY A 42 19.29 -17.45 6.56
N LYS A 43 20.36 -16.96 7.19
CA LYS A 43 20.26 -16.08 8.35
C LYS A 43 19.71 -14.71 7.94
N VAL A 44 18.81 -14.16 8.79
CA VAL A 44 18.28 -12.81 8.65
C VAL A 44 19.36 -11.80 9.02
N GLU A 45 19.75 -10.96 8.07
CA GLU A 45 20.70 -9.86 8.28
C GLU A 45 19.98 -8.56 8.65
N ALA A 46 18.84 -8.26 8.00
CA ALA A 46 18.07 -7.08 8.29
C ALA A 46 16.60 -7.24 7.85
N ILE A 47 15.72 -6.41 8.42
CA ILE A 47 14.30 -6.28 8.06
C ILE A 47 13.96 -4.78 8.00
N GLY A 48 13.02 -4.42 7.14
CA GLY A 48 12.47 -3.08 7.06
C GLY A 48 13.49 -2.04 6.57
N LYS A 49 13.54 -0.89 7.21
CA LYS A 49 14.42 0.24 6.84
C LYS A 49 15.88 -0.14 6.67
N LYS A 50 16.38 -1.02 7.54
CA LYS A 50 17.77 -1.52 7.44
C LYS A 50 17.97 -2.37 6.18
N ALA A 51 17.05 -3.25 5.85
CA ALA A 51 17.10 -4.06 4.64
C ALA A 51 16.95 -3.19 3.38
N ARG A 52 16.08 -2.16 3.40
CA ARG A 52 15.93 -1.19 2.30
C ARG A 52 17.23 -0.40 2.04
N GLN A 53 17.98 -0.06 3.08
CA GLN A 53 19.29 0.60 2.91
C GLN A 53 20.32 -0.29 2.19
N MET A 54 20.16 -1.60 2.31
CA MET A 54 21.03 -2.60 1.65
C MET A 54 20.60 -2.90 0.22
N HIS A 55 19.32 -2.66 -0.12
CA HIS A 55 18.77 -2.99 -1.44
C HIS A 55 19.51 -2.26 -2.57
N GLY A 56 19.87 -3.00 -3.61
CA GLY A 56 20.68 -2.50 -4.73
C GLY A 56 22.16 -2.26 -4.42
N LYS A 57 22.62 -2.56 -3.18
CA LYS A 57 24.02 -2.37 -2.73
C LYS A 57 24.66 -3.63 -2.16
N THR A 58 23.99 -4.78 -2.29
CA THR A 58 24.43 -6.05 -1.71
C THR A 58 25.52 -6.71 -2.58
N HIS A 59 26.41 -7.46 -1.93
CA HIS A 59 27.33 -8.39 -2.58
C HIS A 59 26.71 -9.80 -2.66
N GLN A 60 27.40 -10.75 -3.31
CA GLN A 60 26.87 -12.09 -3.63
C GLN A 60 26.32 -12.90 -2.44
N ASN A 61 26.78 -12.64 -1.22
CA ASN A 61 26.36 -13.42 -0.05
C ASN A 61 25.07 -12.90 0.61
N ILE A 62 24.60 -11.71 0.23
CA ILE A 62 23.40 -11.10 0.79
C ILE A 62 22.40 -10.84 -0.33
N LYS A 63 21.17 -11.34 -0.13
CA LYS A 63 20.03 -11.09 -1.02
C LYS A 63 18.96 -10.31 -0.27
N THR A 64 18.49 -9.21 -0.86
CA THR A 64 17.29 -8.53 -0.42
C THR A 64 16.08 -9.06 -1.16
N ILE A 65 15.00 -9.34 -0.44
CA ILE A 65 13.76 -9.92 -0.96
C ILE A 65 12.60 -9.04 -0.51
N ARG A 66 11.75 -8.64 -1.45
CA ARG A 66 10.42 -8.08 -1.19
C ARG A 66 9.45 -9.26 -1.21
N PRO A 67 8.93 -9.69 -0.05
CA PRO A 67 8.14 -10.91 0.03
C PRO A 67 6.72 -10.77 -0.54
N LEU A 68 6.24 -9.53 -0.68
CA LEU A 68 4.96 -9.22 -1.29
C LEU A 68 5.17 -8.59 -2.67
N LYS A 69 4.34 -8.97 -3.60
CA LYS A 69 4.28 -8.43 -4.96
C LYS A 69 2.81 -8.39 -5.40
N ASP A 70 2.42 -7.30 -6.04
CA ASP A 70 1.06 -7.15 -6.58
C ASP A 70 -0.03 -7.44 -5.53
N GLY A 71 0.19 -6.99 -4.28
CA GLY A 71 -0.74 -7.18 -3.15
C GLY A 71 -0.71 -8.56 -2.51
N VAL A 72 0.02 -9.55 -3.05
CA VAL A 72 0.01 -10.93 -2.58
C VAL A 72 1.38 -11.40 -2.10
N ILE A 73 1.40 -12.49 -1.32
CA ILE A 73 2.64 -13.13 -0.87
C ILE A 73 3.29 -13.88 -2.05
N ALA A 74 4.40 -13.34 -2.55
CA ALA A 74 5.21 -13.95 -3.60
C ALA A 74 6.29 -14.91 -3.04
N ASP A 75 6.75 -14.67 -1.81
CA ASP A 75 7.71 -15.55 -1.10
C ASP A 75 7.21 -15.77 0.33
N PHE A 76 6.61 -16.93 0.56
CA PHE A 76 6.01 -17.29 1.85
C PHE A 76 7.04 -17.28 3.00
N ASN A 77 8.21 -17.87 2.78
CA ASN A 77 9.24 -17.93 3.82
C ASN A 77 9.75 -16.54 4.19
N ALA A 78 9.99 -15.69 3.21
CA ALA A 78 10.44 -14.33 3.42
C ALA A 78 9.34 -13.48 4.11
N ALA A 79 8.05 -13.70 3.77
CA ALA A 79 6.91 -13.02 4.40
C ALA A 79 6.77 -13.42 5.87
N GLU A 80 6.86 -14.72 6.17
CA GLU A 80 6.82 -15.21 7.56
C GLU A 80 7.98 -14.65 8.39
N ILE A 81 9.20 -14.67 7.85
CA ILE A 81 10.39 -14.09 8.49
C ILE A 81 10.19 -12.61 8.78
N MET A 82 9.70 -11.87 7.77
CA MET A 82 9.44 -10.44 7.89
C MET A 82 8.40 -10.17 8.98
N LEU A 83 7.23 -10.79 8.88
CA LEU A 83 6.12 -10.58 9.82
C LEU A 83 6.54 -10.92 11.25
N ARG A 84 7.21 -12.07 11.44
CA ARG A 84 7.75 -12.47 12.75
C ARG A 84 8.76 -11.47 13.30
N GLY A 85 9.62 -10.92 12.44
CA GLY A 85 10.59 -9.90 12.81
C GLY A 85 9.93 -8.57 13.21
N LEU A 86 8.94 -8.11 12.44
CA LEU A 86 8.18 -6.88 12.72
C LEU A 86 7.38 -7.00 14.02
N ILE A 87 6.74 -8.15 14.26
CA ILE A 87 6.04 -8.44 15.54
C ILE A 87 7.02 -8.43 16.73
N LYS A 88 8.24 -8.92 16.54
CA LYS A 88 9.28 -8.82 17.60
C LYS A 88 9.64 -7.36 17.95
N MET A 89 9.61 -6.45 16.99
CA MET A 89 9.84 -5.02 17.27
C MET A 89 8.76 -4.45 18.20
N VAL A 90 7.51 -4.92 18.08
CA VAL A 90 6.41 -4.53 18.99
C VAL A 90 6.62 -5.03 20.42
N LYS A 91 7.22 -6.22 20.57
CA LYS A 91 7.36 -6.90 21.86
C LYS A 91 8.50 -6.40 22.76
N ASN A 92 9.33 -5.47 22.30
CA ASN A 92 10.60 -5.07 22.96
C ASN A 92 10.43 -4.28 24.28
N ASN A 93 9.34 -4.48 25.04
CA ASN A 93 9.07 -3.82 26.32
C ASN A 93 9.24 -4.75 27.55
N GLY A 94 10.29 -5.56 27.60
CA GLY A 94 10.74 -6.19 28.87
C GLY A 94 9.77 -7.18 29.54
N ARG A 95 8.80 -7.75 28.82
CA ARG A 95 7.85 -8.73 29.38
C ARG A 95 8.45 -10.14 29.42
N LEU A 96 8.38 -10.78 30.59
CA LEU A 96 8.83 -12.15 30.82
C LEU A 96 8.00 -13.25 30.09
N PHE A 97 6.77 -12.94 29.70
CA PHE A 97 5.87 -13.88 29.01
C PHE A 97 5.42 -13.33 27.67
N SER A 98 5.41 -14.18 26.65
CA SER A 98 4.85 -13.83 25.35
C SER A 98 3.33 -13.80 25.42
N PRO A 99 2.66 -12.68 25.13
CA PRO A 99 1.21 -12.60 25.13
C PRO A 99 0.63 -13.44 23.99
N SER A 100 -0.61 -13.89 24.16
CA SER A 100 -1.43 -14.40 23.05
C SER A 100 -1.70 -13.22 22.08
N LEU A 101 -1.54 -13.45 20.77
CA LEU A 101 -1.76 -12.41 19.78
C LEU A 101 -3.13 -12.57 19.13
N LYS A 102 -3.92 -11.49 19.13
CA LYS A 102 -5.14 -11.34 18.37
C LYS A 102 -4.87 -10.32 17.26
N MET A 103 -5.12 -10.70 16.02
CA MET A 103 -4.71 -9.91 14.85
C MET A 103 -5.88 -9.64 13.92
N VAL A 104 -5.93 -8.44 13.36
CA VAL A 104 -6.69 -8.14 12.14
C VAL A 104 -5.68 -7.75 11.07
N ILE A 105 -5.76 -8.37 9.90
CA ILE A 105 -4.83 -8.15 8.78
C ILE A 105 -5.64 -7.75 7.56
N CYS A 106 -5.23 -6.69 6.84
CA CYS A 106 -5.85 -6.33 5.58
C CYS A 106 -5.33 -7.21 4.43
N ILE A 107 -6.19 -7.43 3.45
CA ILE A 107 -5.91 -8.19 2.23
C ILE A 107 -6.59 -7.51 1.04
N PRO A 108 -6.02 -7.59 -0.17
CA PRO A 108 -6.68 -7.09 -1.39
C PRO A 108 -8.05 -7.72 -1.62
N SER A 109 -8.97 -6.97 -2.21
CA SER A 109 -10.34 -7.46 -2.48
C SER A 109 -10.37 -8.56 -3.53
N GLY A 110 -9.39 -8.60 -4.43
CA GLY A 110 -9.23 -9.62 -5.47
C GLY A 110 -8.50 -10.89 -5.00
N SER A 111 -8.18 -11.03 -3.70
CA SER A 111 -7.40 -12.16 -3.19
C SER A 111 -8.13 -13.49 -3.36
N THR A 112 -7.43 -14.49 -3.87
CA THR A 112 -7.89 -15.87 -3.96
C THR A 112 -7.90 -16.56 -2.58
N ASN A 113 -8.69 -17.63 -2.44
CA ASN A 113 -8.71 -18.43 -1.20
C ASN A 113 -7.33 -18.98 -0.80
N VAL A 114 -6.44 -19.21 -1.77
CA VAL A 114 -5.07 -19.68 -1.53
C VAL A 114 -4.23 -18.57 -0.93
N GLU A 115 -4.33 -17.35 -1.46
CA GLU A 115 -3.63 -16.17 -0.96
C GLU A 115 -4.11 -15.77 0.45
N ILE A 116 -5.44 -15.77 0.66
CA ILE A 116 -6.04 -15.55 1.98
C ILE A 116 -5.48 -16.53 3.01
N ARG A 117 -5.42 -17.82 2.64
CA ARG A 117 -4.83 -18.85 3.50
C ARG A 117 -3.35 -18.62 3.76
N ALA A 118 -2.57 -18.22 2.74
CA ALA A 118 -1.15 -17.91 2.90
C ALA A 118 -0.89 -16.78 3.89
N VAL A 119 -1.70 -15.72 3.86
CA VAL A 119 -1.63 -14.62 4.85
C VAL A 119 -1.96 -15.12 6.25
N ARG A 120 -3.04 -15.92 6.40
CA ARG A 120 -3.43 -16.51 7.68
C ARG A 120 -2.34 -17.39 8.26
N ASP A 121 -1.82 -18.33 7.48
CA ASP A 121 -0.78 -19.28 7.91
C ASP A 121 0.49 -18.51 8.33
N SER A 122 0.88 -17.47 7.57
CA SER A 122 2.01 -16.59 7.93
C SER A 122 1.80 -15.88 9.27
N ALA A 123 0.59 -15.41 9.54
CA ALA A 123 0.23 -14.74 10.79
C ALA A 123 0.21 -15.72 11.98
N GLU A 124 -0.36 -16.92 11.81
CA GLU A 124 -0.38 -17.98 12.81
C GLU A 124 1.04 -18.43 13.14
N HIS A 125 1.89 -18.68 12.14
CA HIS A 125 3.30 -19.00 12.33
C HIS A 125 4.09 -17.87 13.00
N ALA A 126 3.69 -16.62 12.82
CA ALA A 126 4.27 -15.49 13.54
C ALA A 126 3.76 -15.34 14.98
N GLY A 127 2.83 -16.22 15.42
CA GLY A 127 2.32 -16.33 16.79
C GLY A 127 0.90 -15.80 16.99
N GLY A 128 0.14 -15.55 15.91
CA GLY A 128 -1.28 -15.24 15.95
C GLY A 128 -2.09 -16.42 16.46
N ARG A 129 -2.94 -16.20 17.48
CA ARG A 129 -3.89 -17.21 17.97
C ARG A 129 -5.31 -16.99 17.47
N GLU A 130 -5.67 -15.74 17.31
CA GLU A 130 -6.91 -15.32 16.71
C GLU A 130 -6.55 -14.37 15.56
N VAL A 131 -6.78 -14.82 14.33
CA VAL A 131 -6.48 -14.06 13.11
C VAL A 131 -7.78 -13.78 12.37
N TYR A 132 -8.04 -12.50 12.16
CA TYR A 132 -9.15 -12.01 11.37
C TYR A 132 -8.58 -11.25 10.16
N MET A 133 -9.34 -11.19 9.09
CA MET A 133 -8.96 -10.45 7.89
C MET A 133 -10.05 -9.47 7.48
N ILE A 134 -9.62 -8.37 6.87
CA ILE A 134 -10.48 -7.33 6.31
C ILE A 134 -9.98 -7.01 4.90
N TYR A 135 -10.89 -6.74 3.97
CA TYR A 135 -10.50 -6.26 2.65
C TYR A 135 -9.93 -4.84 2.71
N GLU A 136 -8.85 -4.58 1.97
CA GLU A 136 -8.16 -3.28 1.92
C GLU A 136 -9.12 -2.11 1.63
N PRO A 137 -10.03 -2.16 0.63
CA PRO A 137 -10.93 -1.04 0.38
C PRO A 137 -11.91 -0.80 1.54
N MET A 138 -12.35 -1.84 2.27
CA MET A 138 -13.17 -1.68 3.46
C MET A 138 -12.38 -1.00 4.59
N ALA A 139 -11.13 -1.40 4.78
CA ALA A 139 -10.22 -0.77 5.73
C ALA A 139 -9.92 0.68 5.33
N ALA A 140 -9.67 0.94 4.04
CA ALA A 140 -9.45 2.30 3.53
C ALA A 140 -10.64 3.22 3.81
N ALA A 141 -11.88 2.73 3.58
CA ALA A 141 -13.11 3.48 3.88
C ALA A 141 -13.25 3.82 5.37
N LEU A 142 -13.06 2.82 6.25
CA LEU A 142 -13.05 3.05 7.70
C LEU A 142 -11.97 4.06 8.11
N GLY A 143 -10.78 3.95 7.52
CA GLY A 143 -9.65 4.83 7.81
C GLY A 143 -9.83 6.25 7.26
N ALA A 144 -10.60 6.42 6.18
CA ALA A 144 -11.03 7.71 5.66
C ALA A 144 -12.18 8.34 6.47
N GLY A 145 -12.73 7.61 7.45
CA GLY A 145 -13.81 8.09 8.31
C GLY A 145 -15.21 7.91 7.73
N LEU A 146 -15.37 7.07 6.70
CA LEU A 146 -16.67 6.80 6.09
C LEU A 146 -17.50 5.86 6.97
N ASP A 147 -18.82 6.10 7.03
CA ASP A 147 -19.75 5.18 7.68
C ASP A 147 -20.11 4.03 6.73
N VAL A 148 -19.30 2.96 6.80
CA VAL A 148 -19.46 1.79 5.92
C VAL A 148 -20.74 0.99 6.19
N GLU A 149 -21.39 1.15 7.34
CA GLU A 149 -22.63 0.47 7.71
C GLU A 149 -23.88 1.25 7.29
N ALA A 150 -23.75 2.52 6.92
CA ALA A 150 -24.88 3.35 6.44
C ALA A 150 -25.48 2.79 5.13
N PRO A 151 -26.80 2.99 4.91
CA PRO A 151 -27.45 2.65 3.65
C PRO A 151 -27.20 3.71 2.57
N GLU A 152 -25.92 4.06 2.37
CA GLU A 152 -25.46 5.06 1.42
C GLU A 152 -24.30 4.48 0.60
N GLY A 153 -24.15 4.95 -0.65
CA GLY A 153 -23.03 4.58 -1.52
C GLY A 153 -21.76 5.31 -1.12
N ASN A 154 -20.75 4.59 -0.61
CA ASN A 154 -19.42 5.08 -0.35
C ASN A 154 -18.45 4.47 -1.38
N MET A 155 -17.66 5.29 -2.07
CA MET A 155 -16.67 4.80 -3.01
C MET A 155 -15.27 5.20 -2.59
N VAL A 156 -14.36 4.23 -2.61
CA VAL A 156 -12.94 4.43 -2.30
C VAL A 156 -12.07 3.92 -3.45
N VAL A 157 -10.95 4.60 -3.63
CA VAL A 157 -9.85 4.19 -4.52
C VAL A 157 -8.59 4.20 -3.68
N ASP A 158 -8.07 3.03 -3.37
CA ASP A 158 -6.82 2.87 -2.64
C ASP A 158 -5.69 2.51 -3.61
N ILE A 159 -4.74 3.42 -3.78
CA ILE A 159 -3.60 3.23 -4.67
C ILE A 159 -2.37 2.94 -3.81
N GLY A 160 -2.13 1.65 -3.62
CA GLY A 160 -1.03 1.13 -2.81
C GLY A 160 0.32 1.10 -3.53
N GLY A 161 1.21 0.20 -3.07
CA GLY A 161 2.47 -0.09 -3.75
C GLY A 161 2.32 -1.02 -4.93
N GLY A 162 1.60 -2.14 -4.77
CA GLY A 162 1.44 -3.18 -5.78
C GLY A 162 0.09 -3.17 -6.49
N THR A 163 -0.97 -2.75 -5.81
CA THR A 163 -2.36 -2.79 -6.32
C THR A 163 -3.05 -1.45 -6.20
N THR A 164 -4.02 -1.22 -7.07
CA THR A 164 -5.06 -0.21 -6.92
C THR A 164 -6.38 -0.93 -6.69
N GLU A 165 -6.98 -0.69 -5.53
CA GLU A 165 -8.26 -1.26 -5.10
C GLU A 165 -9.35 -0.20 -5.23
N ILE A 166 -10.41 -0.53 -5.96
CA ILE A 166 -11.54 0.36 -6.20
C ILE A 166 -12.79 -0.35 -5.72
N ALA A 167 -13.57 0.24 -4.83
CA ALA A 167 -14.78 -0.40 -4.33
C ALA A 167 -15.89 0.60 -4.00
N CYS A 168 -17.12 0.18 -4.30
CA CYS A 168 -18.35 0.77 -3.77
C CYS A 168 -18.79 -0.06 -2.56
N ILE A 169 -19.05 0.62 -1.45
CA ILE A 169 -19.38 0.03 -0.15
C ILE A 169 -20.71 0.60 0.33
N SER A 170 -21.58 -0.27 0.84
CA SER A 170 -22.84 0.11 1.47
C SER A 170 -23.30 -0.99 2.42
N LEU A 171 -23.99 -0.65 3.51
CA LEU A 171 -24.58 -1.59 4.48
C LEU A 171 -23.56 -2.64 5.01
N GLY A 172 -22.32 -2.24 5.22
CA GLY A 172 -21.24 -3.12 5.70
C GLY A 172 -20.74 -4.15 4.68
N GLY A 173 -21.03 -3.96 3.40
CA GLY A 173 -20.62 -4.87 2.31
C GLY A 173 -20.00 -4.16 1.13
N ILE A 174 -19.13 -4.85 0.42
CA ILE A 174 -18.63 -4.41 -0.89
C ILE A 174 -19.70 -4.76 -1.94
N VAL A 175 -20.27 -3.76 -2.58
CA VAL A 175 -21.33 -3.90 -3.60
C VAL A 175 -20.70 -4.29 -4.95
N CYS A 176 -19.67 -3.59 -5.34
CA CYS A 176 -18.85 -3.90 -6.51
C CYS A 176 -17.42 -3.41 -6.28
N SER A 177 -16.47 -4.08 -6.90
CA SER A 177 -15.06 -3.72 -6.79
C SER A 177 -14.26 -4.17 -8.01
N GLU A 178 -13.10 -3.55 -8.18
CA GLU A 178 -12.06 -3.94 -9.13
C GLU A 178 -10.71 -3.80 -8.45
N SER A 179 -9.83 -4.76 -8.69
CA SER A 179 -8.44 -4.74 -8.26
C SER A 179 -7.54 -4.85 -9.48
N ILE A 180 -6.59 -3.93 -9.62
CA ILE A 180 -5.63 -3.94 -10.73
C ILE A 180 -4.20 -3.83 -10.21
N ASN A 181 -3.28 -4.53 -10.88
CA ASN A 181 -1.83 -4.52 -10.57
C ASN A 181 -1.13 -3.32 -11.23
N VAL A 182 -1.70 -2.13 -11.08
CA VAL A 182 -1.13 -0.86 -11.53
C VAL A 182 -1.17 0.11 -10.37
N ALA A 183 -0.01 0.38 -9.77
CA ALA A 183 0.12 1.18 -8.56
C ALA A 183 1.54 1.75 -8.42
N GLY A 184 1.97 2.08 -7.22
CA GLY A 184 3.23 2.76 -6.94
C GLY A 184 4.48 2.10 -7.52
N ASP A 185 4.56 0.77 -7.54
CA ASP A 185 5.71 0.02 -8.09
C ASP A 185 5.77 0.16 -9.62
N VAL A 186 4.61 0.10 -10.29
CA VAL A 186 4.53 0.32 -11.76
C VAL A 186 4.93 1.74 -12.10
N PHE A 187 4.49 2.74 -11.33
CA PHE A 187 4.93 4.12 -11.54
C PHE A 187 6.45 4.27 -11.41
N THR A 188 7.06 3.58 -10.46
CA THR A 188 8.52 3.58 -10.29
C THR A 188 9.23 2.94 -11.49
N GLU A 189 8.69 1.84 -12.04
CA GLU A 189 9.21 1.19 -13.25
C GLU A 189 9.04 2.07 -14.50
N ASP A 190 7.90 2.77 -14.63
CA ASP A 190 7.64 3.72 -15.73
C ASP A 190 8.67 4.86 -15.72
N ILE A 191 8.97 5.42 -14.55
CA ILE A 191 9.98 6.47 -14.37
C ILE A 191 11.38 5.95 -14.74
N GLN A 192 11.78 4.77 -14.27
CA GLN A 192 13.06 4.17 -14.66
C GLN A 192 13.17 3.98 -16.17
N THR A 193 12.08 3.49 -16.78
CA THR A 193 12.02 3.25 -18.21
C THR A 193 12.10 4.55 -19.00
N TYR A 194 11.36 5.57 -18.57
CA TYR A 194 11.37 6.90 -19.18
C TYR A 194 12.77 7.52 -19.15
N ILE A 195 13.41 7.57 -17.99
CA ILE A 195 14.75 8.14 -17.83
C ILE A 195 15.79 7.39 -18.66
N ARG A 196 15.68 6.06 -18.72
CA ARG A 196 16.55 5.27 -19.56
C ARG A 196 16.36 5.55 -21.04
N GLN A 197 15.13 5.73 -21.51
CA GLN A 197 14.82 5.89 -22.93
C GLN A 197 15.03 7.33 -23.41
N GLN A 198 14.64 8.32 -22.62
CA GLN A 198 14.70 9.72 -23.04
C GLN A 198 16.05 10.38 -22.73
N HIS A 199 16.66 10.00 -21.62
CA HIS A 199 17.90 10.65 -21.15
C HIS A 199 19.13 9.75 -21.24
N ASN A 200 19.01 8.50 -21.74
CA ASN A 200 20.10 7.54 -21.79
C ASN A 200 20.84 7.40 -20.44
N MET A 201 20.11 7.52 -19.33
CA MET A 201 20.67 7.37 -18.00
C MET A 201 20.09 6.13 -17.30
N ARG A 202 20.92 5.41 -16.55
CA ARG A 202 20.47 4.30 -15.71
C ARG A 202 20.38 4.73 -14.26
N ILE A 203 19.18 4.59 -13.68
CA ILE A 203 18.92 4.85 -12.26
C ILE A 203 18.43 3.58 -11.57
N GLY A 204 18.64 3.51 -10.26
CA GLY A 204 18.10 2.43 -9.42
C GLY A 204 16.61 2.66 -9.07
N GLU A 205 15.94 1.58 -8.62
CA GLU A 205 14.55 1.62 -8.15
C GLU A 205 14.34 2.70 -7.06
N ARG A 206 15.27 2.78 -6.10
CA ARG A 206 15.18 3.77 -5.03
C ARG A 206 15.22 5.21 -5.56
N THR A 207 16.10 5.50 -6.52
CA THR A 207 16.19 6.84 -7.11
C THR A 207 14.92 7.19 -7.89
N ALA A 208 14.34 6.22 -8.61
CA ALA A 208 13.07 6.42 -9.30
C ALA A 208 11.91 6.67 -8.33
N GLU A 209 11.90 5.98 -7.19
CA GLU A 209 10.95 6.21 -6.10
C GLU A 209 11.12 7.62 -5.51
N ASP A 210 12.35 8.07 -5.27
CA ASP A 210 12.64 9.41 -4.75
C ASP A 210 12.17 10.49 -5.76
N ILE A 211 12.34 10.29 -7.08
CA ILE A 211 11.82 11.16 -8.15
C ILE A 211 10.29 11.18 -8.12
N LYS A 212 9.65 10.01 -8.04
CA LYS A 212 8.18 9.89 -7.96
C LYS A 212 7.61 10.70 -6.79
N ILE A 213 8.22 10.60 -5.62
CA ILE A 213 7.78 11.32 -4.42
C ILE A 213 7.97 12.84 -4.58
N ALA A 214 9.09 13.27 -5.17
CA ALA A 214 9.42 14.68 -5.29
C ALA A 214 8.59 15.39 -6.38
N VAL A 215 8.59 14.82 -7.59
CA VAL A 215 8.05 15.47 -8.81
C VAL A 215 7.02 14.63 -9.56
N GLY A 216 6.56 13.50 -9.00
CA GLY A 216 5.51 12.69 -9.61
C GLY A 216 4.21 13.47 -9.73
N ALA A 217 3.64 13.51 -10.94
CA ALA A 217 2.42 14.24 -11.24
C ALA A 217 1.50 13.44 -12.18
N ALA A 218 0.20 13.69 -12.06
CA ALA A 218 -0.83 13.11 -12.92
C ALA A 218 -1.31 14.07 -14.01
N LEU A 219 -0.89 15.33 -13.95
CA LEU A 219 -1.22 16.39 -14.90
C LEU A 219 0.04 17.17 -15.29
N SER A 220 0.07 17.64 -16.54
CA SER A 220 1.14 18.49 -17.05
C SER A 220 1.04 19.95 -16.61
N GLU A 221 -0.09 20.35 -16.02
CA GLU A 221 -0.34 21.69 -15.51
C GLU A 221 -0.81 21.59 -14.07
N LEU A 222 -0.04 22.13 -13.15
CA LEU A 222 -0.32 22.15 -11.71
C LEU A 222 -0.47 23.60 -11.25
N ASP A 223 -1.33 23.83 -10.24
CA ASP A 223 -1.48 25.15 -9.64
C ASP A 223 -0.23 25.56 -8.83
N GLU A 224 0.43 24.57 -8.23
CA GLU A 224 1.71 24.71 -7.52
C GLU A 224 2.72 23.75 -8.15
N GLU A 225 3.69 24.31 -8.87
CA GLU A 225 4.73 23.53 -9.53
C GLU A 225 5.83 23.18 -8.53
N PRO A 226 6.18 21.87 -8.36
CA PRO A 226 7.33 21.50 -7.56
C PRO A 226 8.64 21.90 -8.25
N GLU A 227 9.68 22.13 -7.45
CA GLU A 227 11.04 22.30 -7.98
C GLU A 227 11.51 21.02 -8.65
N ASP A 228 12.28 21.18 -9.73
CA ASP A 228 12.88 20.05 -10.45
C ASP A 228 13.77 19.21 -9.53
N PHE A 229 13.80 17.90 -9.79
CA PHE A 229 14.61 16.96 -9.03
C PHE A 229 15.92 16.65 -9.76
N GLU A 230 17.05 16.99 -9.13
CA GLU A 230 18.36 16.63 -9.67
C GLU A 230 18.73 15.18 -9.38
N VAL A 231 19.13 14.44 -10.41
CA VAL A 231 19.57 13.05 -10.31
C VAL A 231 20.93 12.86 -10.97
N THR A 232 21.80 12.10 -10.31
CA THR A 232 23.10 11.70 -10.86
C THR A 232 23.11 10.21 -11.14
N GLY A 233 23.58 9.85 -12.33
CA GLY A 233 23.70 8.44 -12.73
C GLY A 233 24.66 8.25 -13.90
N PRO A 234 25.02 6.99 -14.23
CA PRO A 234 25.84 6.71 -15.39
C PRO A 234 25.02 6.87 -16.68
N ASN A 235 25.57 7.61 -17.62
CA ASN A 235 25.07 7.64 -18.98
C ASN A 235 25.33 6.29 -19.66
N ILE A 236 24.31 5.70 -20.28
CA ILE A 236 24.38 4.34 -20.85
C ILE A 236 25.31 4.27 -22.05
N LEU A 237 25.40 5.35 -22.84
CA LEU A 237 26.18 5.39 -24.08
C LEU A 237 27.67 5.60 -23.81
N THR A 238 28.00 6.45 -22.84
CA THR A 238 29.38 6.86 -22.55
C THR A 238 29.99 6.19 -21.33
N SER A 239 29.14 5.60 -20.48
CA SER A 239 29.48 5.08 -19.13
C SER A 239 30.03 6.15 -18.16
N LEU A 240 29.96 7.43 -18.52
CA LEU A 240 30.39 8.54 -17.67
C LEU A 240 29.29 9.01 -16.74
N PRO A 241 29.61 9.60 -15.57
CA PRO A 241 28.65 10.27 -14.73
C PRO A 241 27.94 11.40 -15.47
N SER A 242 26.63 11.52 -15.30
CA SER A 242 25.79 12.58 -15.84
C SER A 242 24.84 13.05 -14.76
N VAL A 243 24.48 14.33 -14.81
CA VAL A 243 23.46 14.95 -13.94
C VAL A 243 22.31 15.37 -14.81
N LEU A 244 21.09 15.11 -14.36
CA LEU A 244 19.84 15.50 -15.02
C LEU A 244 18.97 16.27 -14.03
N SER A 245 18.26 17.29 -14.51
CA SER A 245 17.13 17.93 -13.83
C SER A 245 15.85 17.35 -14.40
N ILE A 246 15.02 16.80 -13.56
CA ILE A 246 13.77 16.10 -13.92
C ILE A 246 12.59 16.93 -13.45
N SER A 247 11.73 17.33 -14.38
CA SER A 247 10.54 18.13 -14.10
C SER A 247 9.30 17.25 -13.83
N TYR A 248 8.30 17.81 -13.18
CA TYR A 248 7.00 17.17 -12.98
C TYR A 248 6.25 16.94 -14.31
N ASN A 249 6.44 17.80 -15.31
CA ASN A 249 5.86 17.65 -16.63
C ASN A 249 6.33 16.38 -17.34
N GLU A 250 7.64 16.07 -17.22
CA GLU A 250 8.20 14.82 -17.73
C GLU A 250 7.61 13.61 -17.01
N MET A 251 7.40 13.73 -15.69
CA MET A 251 6.81 12.65 -14.90
C MET A 251 5.34 12.44 -15.22
N ALA A 252 4.57 13.49 -15.45
CA ALA A 252 3.18 13.37 -15.92
C ALA A 252 3.10 12.61 -17.24
N TYR A 253 4.02 12.89 -18.17
CA TYR A 253 4.10 12.15 -19.44
C TYR A 253 4.53 10.69 -19.24
N ALA A 254 5.54 10.45 -18.40
CA ALA A 254 6.05 9.11 -18.11
C ALA A 254 4.98 8.19 -17.51
N LEU A 255 4.11 8.73 -16.65
CA LEU A 255 3.08 8.00 -15.91
C LEU A 255 1.75 7.86 -16.66
N GLU A 256 1.53 8.61 -17.75
CA GLU A 256 0.24 8.69 -18.45
C GLU A 256 -0.34 7.32 -18.80
N LYS A 257 0.50 6.41 -19.32
CA LYS A 257 0.06 5.08 -19.73
C LYS A 257 -0.51 4.25 -18.57
N SER A 258 0.05 4.38 -17.39
CA SER A 258 -0.39 3.67 -16.19
C SER A 258 -1.59 4.35 -15.55
N LEU A 259 -1.63 5.68 -15.55
CA LEU A 259 -2.77 6.46 -15.08
C LEU A 259 -4.04 6.20 -15.89
N VAL A 260 -3.96 6.10 -17.22
CA VAL A 260 -5.11 5.73 -18.08
C VAL A 260 -5.72 4.38 -17.69
N LYS A 261 -4.92 3.42 -17.21
CA LYS A 261 -5.46 2.13 -16.73
C LYS A 261 -6.25 2.28 -15.43
N ILE A 262 -5.79 3.17 -14.55
CA ILE A 262 -6.51 3.50 -13.30
C ILE A 262 -7.82 4.23 -13.64
N ASP A 263 -7.77 5.23 -14.54
CA ASP A 263 -8.96 5.92 -15.04
C ASP A 263 -10.00 4.92 -15.56
N ALA A 264 -9.57 3.97 -16.39
CA ALA A 264 -10.45 2.93 -16.97
C ALA A 264 -11.04 1.99 -15.90
N ALA A 265 -10.26 1.60 -14.89
CA ALA A 265 -10.73 0.74 -13.81
C ALA A 265 -11.76 1.45 -12.93
N ILE A 266 -11.57 2.74 -12.64
CA ILE A 266 -12.56 3.56 -11.91
C ILE A 266 -13.87 3.65 -12.70
N MET A 267 -13.80 3.95 -14.00
CA MET A 267 -14.99 3.99 -14.87
C MET A 267 -15.72 2.66 -14.89
N LYS A 268 -14.98 1.54 -14.99
CA LYS A 268 -15.55 0.19 -14.95
C LYS A 268 -16.33 -0.08 -13.65
N VAL A 269 -15.82 0.33 -12.50
CA VAL A 269 -16.53 0.18 -11.22
C VAL A 269 -17.77 1.08 -11.19
N LEU A 270 -17.67 2.33 -11.64
CA LEU A 270 -18.81 3.25 -11.72
C LEU A 270 -19.96 2.70 -12.58
N GLU A 271 -19.65 1.98 -13.68
CA GLU A 271 -20.64 1.32 -14.51
C GLU A 271 -21.37 0.17 -13.81
N MET A 272 -20.72 -0.46 -12.81
CA MET A 272 -21.31 -1.56 -12.03
C MET A 272 -22.12 -1.08 -10.82
N VAL A 273 -21.99 0.17 -10.43
CA VAL A 273 -22.68 0.71 -9.25
C VAL A 273 -24.18 0.82 -9.51
N PRO A 274 -25.05 0.32 -8.59
CA PRO A 274 -26.50 0.54 -8.67
C PRO A 274 -26.86 2.03 -8.69
N PRO A 275 -27.91 2.44 -9.45
CA PRO A 275 -28.26 3.86 -9.63
C PRO A 275 -28.47 4.65 -8.35
N GLU A 276 -29.06 4.06 -7.31
CA GLU A 276 -29.30 4.71 -6.03
C GLU A 276 -27.99 5.04 -5.31
N LEU A 277 -27.04 4.10 -5.31
CA LEU A 277 -25.70 4.30 -4.71
C LEU A 277 -24.84 5.23 -5.57
N TYR A 278 -25.03 5.22 -6.89
CA TYR A 278 -24.35 6.16 -7.78
C TYR A 278 -24.73 7.61 -7.47
N ALA A 279 -26.00 7.89 -7.17
CA ALA A 279 -26.45 9.21 -6.78
C ALA A 279 -25.77 9.69 -5.47
N ASP A 280 -25.55 8.78 -4.53
CA ASP A 280 -24.83 9.09 -3.30
C ASP A 280 -23.36 9.40 -3.59
N ILE A 281 -22.68 8.57 -4.39
CA ILE A 281 -21.28 8.76 -4.78
C ILE A 281 -21.10 10.08 -5.53
N ALA A 282 -21.99 10.42 -6.46
CA ALA A 282 -21.94 11.66 -7.21
C ALA A 282 -22.08 12.91 -6.30
N ARG A 283 -22.84 12.79 -5.22
CA ARG A 283 -23.04 13.85 -4.23
C ARG A 283 -21.90 13.93 -3.21
N ASN A 284 -21.47 12.79 -2.68
CA ASN A 284 -20.52 12.71 -1.58
C ASN A 284 -19.05 12.67 -2.04
N GLY A 285 -18.83 12.37 -3.33
CA GLY A 285 -17.50 12.20 -3.90
C GLY A 285 -16.90 10.81 -3.67
N ILE A 286 -15.69 10.63 -4.21
CA ILE A 286 -14.89 9.40 -4.13
C ILE A 286 -13.66 9.68 -3.29
N TYR A 287 -13.31 8.78 -2.38
CA TYR A 287 -12.18 8.96 -1.47
C TYR A 287 -10.94 8.25 -1.97
N LEU A 288 -9.82 8.99 -2.03
CA LEU A 288 -8.50 8.47 -2.40
C LEU A 288 -7.71 8.10 -1.15
N ALA A 289 -7.20 6.88 -1.11
CA ALA A 289 -6.30 6.36 -0.10
C ALA A 289 -5.03 5.79 -0.73
N GLY A 290 -4.09 5.35 0.11
CA GLY A 290 -2.81 4.82 -0.30
C GLY A 290 -1.80 5.89 -0.71
N GLY A 291 -0.56 5.46 -0.92
CA GLY A 291 0.54 6.38 -1.27
C GLY A 291 0.39 7.02 -2.65
N GLY A 292 -0.27 6.34 -3.59
CA GLY A 292 -0.55 6.86 -4.93
C GLY A 292 -1.50 8.06 -4.93
N ALA A 293 -2.36 8.19 -3.91
CA ALA A 293 -3.22 9.37 -3.73
C ALA A 293 -2.45 10.69 -3.59
N LEU A 294 -1.16 10.61 -3.23
CA LEU A 294 -0.26 11.76 -3.10
C LEU A 294 0.38 12.22 -4.43
N LEU A 295 0.11 11.51 -5.53
CA LEU A 295 0.57 11.93 -6.84
C LEU A 295 -0.07 13.28 -7.20
N LYS A 296 0.75 14.27 -7.52
CA LYS A 296 0.29 15.66 -7.70
C LYS A 296 -0.74 15.78 -8.80
N GLY A 297 -1.88 16.42 -8.51
CA GLY A 297 -2.98 16.63 -9.45
C GLY A 297 -3.80 15.38 -9.80
N LEU A 298 -3.63 14.25 -9.08
CA LEU A 298 -4.39 13.03 -9.37
C LEU A 298 -5.88 13.20 -9.07
N ASP A 299 -6.22 13.82 -7.96
CA ASP A 299 -7.60 14.15 -7.57
C ASP A 299 -8.30 15.02 -8.61
N ARG A 300 -7.61 16.06 -9.12
CA ARG A 300 -8.11 16.92 -10.19
C ARG A 300 -8.29 16.15 -11.49
N ARG A 301 -7.31 15.36 -11.91
CA ARG A 301 -7.40 14.51 -13.10
C ARG A 301 -8.62 13.58 -13.05
N LEU A 302 -8.80 12.87 -11.94
CA LEU A 302 -9.90 11.93 -11.77
C LEU A 302 -11.25 12.64 -11.71
N SER A 303 -11.33 13.79 -11.03
CA SER A 303 -12.53 14.61 -10.98
C SER A 303 -12.93 15.13 -12.37
N GLU A 304 -11.98 15.60 -13.18
CA GLU A 304 -12.23 16.02 -14.56
C GLU A 304 -12.69 14.88 -15.47
N LYS A 305 -12.15 13.68 -15.28
CA LYS A 305 -12.50 12.48 -16.06
C LYS A 305 -13.88 11.94 -15.77
N THR A 306 -14.31 11.99 -14.51
CA THR A 306 -15.55 11.34 -14.04
C THR A 306 -16.69 12.33 -13.82
N ASN A 307 -16.37 13.61 -13.72
CA ASN A 307 -17.28 14.67 -13.26
C ASN A 307 -17.86 14.41 -11.84
N ILE A 308 -17.10 13.69 -11.01
CA ILE A 308 -17.38 13.42 -9.60
C ILE A 308 -16.22 13.99 -8.77
N PRO A 309 -16.47 14.66 -7.63
CA PRO A 309 -15.40 15.12 -6.74
C PRO A 309 -14.56 13.97 -6.20
N PHE A 310 -13.24 14.13 -6.17
CA PHE A 310 -12.32 13.22 -5.49
C PHE A 310 -11.71 13.91 -4.27
N HIS A 311 -11.69 13.21 -3.14
CA HIS A 311 -11.20 13.69 -1.87
C HIS A 311 -10.03 12.83 -1.40
N ILE A 312 -8.87 13.45 -1.17
CA ILE A 312 -7.73 12.74 -0.59
C ILE A 312 -8.02 12.54 0.90
N ALA A 313 -7.95 11.29 1.37
CA ALA A 313 -8.14 10.97 2.79
C ALA A 313 -7.07 11.65 3.66
N ASP A 314 -7.41 11.98 4.89
CA ASP A 314 -6.40 12.44 5.87
C ASP A 314 -5.33 11.36 6.05
N ASP A 315 -4.04 11.72 5.87
CA ASP A 315 -2.91 10.79 5.90
C ASP A 315 -3.20 9.50 5.10
N PRO A 316 -3.30 9.61 3.76
CA PRO A 316 -3.76 8.51 2.91
C PRO A 316 -2.82 7.31 2.94
N LEU A 317 -1.52 7.51 3.21
CA LEU A 317 -0.53 6.44 3.41
C LEU A 317 -0.88 5.49 4.55
N ARG A 318 -1.64 5.96 5.55
CA ARG A 318 -1.99 5.18 6.74
C ARG A 318 -3.49 4.93 6.87
N ALA A 319 -4.28 5.26 5.85
CA ALA A 319 -5.73 5.09 5.89
C ALA A 319 -6.11 3.61 6.11
N VAL A 320 -5.54 2.68 5.34
CA VAL A 320 -5.77 1.23 5.48
C VAL A 320 -5.39 0.74 6.88
N ALA A 321 -4.22 1.11 7.36
CA ALA A 321 -3.76 0.73 8.70
C ALA A 321 -4.68 1.27 9.80
N ARG A 322 -5.14 2.55 9.70
CA ARG A 322 -6.10 3.13 10.65
C ARG A 322 -7.42 2.38 10.65
N GLY A 323 -7.96 2.09 9.45
CA GLY A 323 -9.20 1.33 9.32
C GLY A 323 -9.09 -0.08 9.86
N THR A 324 -7.98 -0.76 9.61
CA THR A 324 -7.68 -2.07 10.23
C THR A 324 -7.64 -1.97 11.76
N GLY A 325 -7.11 -0.85 12.30
CA GLY A 325 -7.13 -0.55 13.73
C GLY A 325 -8.53 -0.30 14.29
N ILE A 326 -9.41 0.35 13.51
CA ILE A 326 -10.83 0.54 13.85
C ILE A 326 -11.55 -0.82 13.86
N ALA A 327 -11.29 -1.66 12.85
CA ALA A 327 -11.85 -3.01 12.75
C ALA A 327 -11.45 -3.89 13.94
N LEU A 328 -10.19 -3.83 14.35
CA LEU A 328 -9.68 -4.56 15.51
C LEU A 328 -10.43 -4.21 16.80
N LYS A 329 -10.73 -2.94 17.03
CA LYS A 329 -11.50 -2.48 18.20
C LYS A 329 -12.98 -2.90 18.15
N ASN A 330 -13.51 -3.18 16.97
CA ASN A 330 -14.91 -3.47 16.72
C ASN A 330 -15.15 -4.89 16.16
N ILE A 331 -14.29 -5.85 16.46
CA ILE A 331 -14.34 -7.23 15.93
C ILE A 331 -15.71 -7.88 16.12
N ASN A 332 -16.36 -7.64 17.26
CA ASN A 332 -17.67 -8.21 17.56
C ASN A 332 -18.84 -7.48 16.90
N ARG A 333 -18.60 -6.27 16.38
CA ARG A 333 -19.62 -5.45 15.71
C ARG A 333 -19.62 -5.70 14.20
N PHE A 334 -18.45 -5.75 13.59
CA PHE A 334 -18.32 -5.82 12.15
C PHE A 334 -18.43 -7.25 11.64
N SER A 335 -19.57 -7.57 11.01
CA SER A 335 -19.87 -8.90 10.45
C SER A 335 -19.06 -9.23 9.19
N PHE A 336 -18.46 -8.23 8.54
CA PHE A 336 -17.65 -8.39 7.32
C PHE A 336 -16.21 -8.85 7.60
N LEU A 337 -15.82 -9.00 8.87
CA LEU A 337 -14.51 -9.57 9.21
C LEU A 337 -14.50 -11.08 8.98
N MET A 338 -13.52 -11.53 8.21
CA MET A 338 -13.31 -12.95 7.92
C MET A 338 -12.44 -13.60 9.01
N ARG A 339 -12.83 -14.80 9.45
CA ARG A 339 -12.08 -15.59 10.41
C ARG A 339 -11.44 -16.80 9.78
#